data_7e747ac29c79487bc33512ada8c0a678
#
_entry.id   7e747ac29c79487bc33512ada8c0a678
#
_cell.length_a   1.000
_cell.length_b   1.000
_cell.length_c   1.000
_cell.angle_alpha   90.00
_cell.angle_beta   90.00
_cell.angle_gamma   90.00
#
_symmetry.space_group_name_H-M   'P 1'
#
loop_
_entity.id
_entity.type
_entity.pdbx_description
1 polymer ?
#
loop_
_entity_poly.entity_id
_entity_poly.type
_entity_poly.pdbx_seq_one_letter_code
_entity_poly.pdbx_strand_id
1 'polypeptide(L)'
;MTQERKKIFVLDTNVLMHDPSALFRFKEHNIYLPIVVLEELDHAKKGMSEVARNVRQVSRYLDDMIEKMNGDITQGLQLPSYSDKLPAGRLYFHMDAVHTHLPDGLADGTPDNTLLGVTMDLAKQHPDADVALVTKDINLRIKAHALGVRAEDYANDQVLEDAN
;
A
#
# COMPACT_ATOMS: atom_id res chain seq x y z
N MET A 1 -13.94 -3.60 -26.89
CA MET A 1 -12.69 -3.19 -26.26
C MET A 1 -12.78 -3.36 -24.76
N THR A 2 -11.96 -4.24 -24.22
CA THR A 2 -11.93 -4.43 -22.78
C THR A 2 -11.02 -3.36 -22.19
N GLN A 3 -11.57 -2.54 -21.28
CA GLN A 3 -10.75 -1.64 -20.50
C GLN A 3 -9.98 -2.45 -19.46
N GLU A 4 -8.72 -2.15 -19.30
CA GLU A 4 -7.95 -2.70 -18.18
C GLU A 4 -8.57 -2.25 -16.88
N ARG A 5 -8.75 -3.18 -15.95
CA ARG A 5 -9.27 -2.84 -14.62
C ARG A 5 -8.23 -2.03 -13.87
N LYS A 6 -8.69 -0.99 -13.19
CA LYS A 6 -7.83 -0.23 -12.31
C LYS A 6 -7.41 -1.12 -11.14
N LYS A 7 -6.16 -0.99 -10.72
CA LYS A 7 -5.63 -1.76 -9.60
C LYS A 7 -5.56 -0.89 -8.36
N ILE A 8 -5.74 -1.54 -7.22
CA ILE A 8 -5.53 -0.94 -5.91
C ILE A 8 -4.47 -1.78 -5.22
N PHE A 9 -3.42 -1.13 -4.73
CA PHE A 9 -2.34 -1.80 -4.03
C PHE A 9 -2.32 -1.38 -2.56
N VAL A 10 -2.36 -2.36 -1.67
CA VAL A 10 -2.17 -2.14 -0.24
C VAL A 10 -0.71 -2.44 0.06
N LEU A 11 0.04 -1.45 0.53
CA LEU A 11 1.48 -1.61 0.75
C LEU A 11 1.77 -2.00 2.20
N ASP A 12 2.56 -3.06 2.36
CA ASP A 12 3.12 -3.43 3.66
C ASP A 12 4.28 -2.49 3.99
N THR A 13 4.55 -2.32 5.26
CA THR A 13 5.62 -1.46 5.78
C THR A 13 6.99 -1.82 5.21
N ASN A 14 7.28 -3.13 5.07
CA ASN A 14 8.59 -3.58 4.58
C ASN A 14 8.91 -3.10 3.16
N VAL A 15 7.90 -2.87 2.34
CA VAL A 15 8.10 -2.32 0.99
C VAL A 15 8.72 -0.93 1.09
N LEU A 16 8.16 -0.08 1.95
CA LEU A 16 8.63 1.29 2.14
C LEU A 16 9.95 1.36 2.89
N MET A 17 10.18 0.43 3.82
CA MET A 17 11.47 0.33 4.52
C MET A 17 12.60 -0.05 3.56
N HIS A 18 12.28 -0.84 2.55
CA HIS A 18 13.26 -1.27 1.55
C HIS A 18 13.47 -0.19 0.49
N ASP A 19 12.40 0.47 0.05
CA ASP A 19 12.45 1.45 -1.03
C ASP A 19 11.42 2.56 -0.80
N PRO A 20 11.83 3.72 -0.26
CA PRO A 20 10.91 4.84 -0.05
C PRO A 20 10.24 5.31 -1.35
N SER A 21 10.93 5.19 -2.48
CA SER A 21 10.39 5.62 -3.77
C SER A 21 9.29 4.69 -4.29
N ALA A 22 9.02 3.58 -3.59
CA ALA A 22 7.92 2.69 -3.96
C ALA A 22 6.59 3.44 -4.06
N LEU A 23 6.41 4.51 -3.28
CA LEU A 23 5.22 5.35 -3.36
C LEU A 23 4.94 5.85 -4.78
N PHE A 24 5.96 5.97 -5.62
CA PHE A 24 5.86 6.58 -6.94
C PHE A 24 5.94 5.57 -8.09
N ARG A 25 5.82 4.28 -7.80
CA ARG A 25 6.07 3.24 -8.80
C ARG A 25 4.83 2.50 -9.27
N PHE A 26 3.65 2.94 -8.85
CA PHE A 26 2.41 2.24 -9.19
C PHE A 26 1.58 2.95 -10.27
N LYS A 27 2.18 3.89 -10.99
CA LYS A 27 1.63 4.56 -12.19
C LYS A 27 0.22 5.13 -11.94
N GLU A 28 -0.76 4.75 -12.77
CA GLU A 28 -2.14 5.24 -12.67
C GLU A 28 -2.94 4.56 -11.55
N HIS A 29 -2.36 3.56 -10.90
CA HIS A 29 -3.09 2.78 -9.89
C HIS A 29 -3.08 3.48 -8.53
N ASN A 30 -4.07 3.15 -7.72
CA ASN A 30 -4.19 3.74 -6.38
C ASN A 30 -3.44 2.91 -5.35
N ILE A 31 -2.92 3.60 -4.33
CA ILE A 31 -2.19 2.99 -3.23
C ILE A 31 -2.95 3.27 -1.93
N TYR A 32 -3.05 2.26 -1.08
CA TYR A 32 -3.59 2.41 0.28
C TYR A 32 -2.52 2.11 1.30
N LEU A 33 -2.37 3.01 2.27
CA LEU A 33 -1.51 2.81 3.44
C LEU A 33 -2.41 2.69 4.67
N PRO A 34 -2.57 1.46 5.20
CA PRO A 34 -3.33 1.28 6.44
C PRO A 34 -2.66 1.95 7.64
N ILE A 35 -3.47 2.30 8.64
CA ILE A 35 -2.96 2.94 9.86
C ILE A 35 -1.85 2.11 10.52
N VAL A 36 -1.95 0.78 10.47
CA VAL A 36 -0.93 -0.11 11.05
C VAL A 36 0.44 0.12 10.40
N VAL A 37 0.46 0.43 9.10
CA VAL A 37 1.71 0.73 8.39
C VAL A 37 2.30 2.05 8.89
N LEU A 38 1.46 3.07 9.06
CA LEU A 38 1.92 4.36 9.59
C LEU A 38 2.49 4.20 11.01
N GLU A 39 1.87 3.39 11.84
CA GLU A 39 2.35 3.10 13.19
C GLU A 39 3.69 2.39 13.17
N GLU A 40 3.86 1.40 12.29
CA GLU A 40 5.14 0.70 12.16
C GLU A 40 6.25 1.61 11.66
N LEU A 41 5.94 2.51 10.71
CA LEU A 41 6.89 3.52 10.24
C LEU A 41 7.31 4.43 11.41
N ASP A 42 6.37 4.85 12.23
CA ASP A 42 6.67 5.70 13.38
C ASP A 42 7.63 5.02 14.35
N HIS A 43 7.44 3.73 14.61
CA HIS A 43 8.34 2.97 15.47
C HIS A 43 9.74 2.78 14.88
N ALA A 44 9.87 2.73 13.58
CA ALA A 44 11.12 2.41 12.88
C ALA A 44 11.95 3.65 12.49
N LYS A 45 11.48 4.86 12.77
CA LYS A 45 12.12 6.10 12.28
C LYS A 45 13.40 6.50 13.01
N LYS A 46 13.68 5.90 14.17
CA LYS A 46 14.80 6.31 15.02
C LYS A 46 16.06 5.54 14.67
N GLY A 47 17.20 6.23 14.79
CA GLY A 47 18.50 5.62 14.61
C GLY A 47 19.14 5.96 13.28
N MET A 48 20.30 5.33 13.05
CA MET A 48 21.13 5.62 11.90
C MET A 48 21.16 4.49 10.87
N SER A 49 20.29 3.48 11.04
CA SER A 49 20.22 2.38 10.08
C SER A 49 19.66 2.85 8.74
N GLU A 50 19.92 2.08 7.70
CA GLU A 50 19.34 2.33 6.39
C GLU A 50 17.81 2.30 6.45
N VAL A 51 17.23 1.37 7.20
CA VAL A 51 15.79 1.28 7.39
C VAL A 51 15.25 2.58 8.00
N ALA A 52 15.88 3.07 9.07
CA ALA A 52 15.43 4.31 9.71
C ALA A 52 15.51 5.50 8.76
N ARG A 53 16.57 5.58 7.96
CA ARG A 53 16.71 6.66 6.96
C ARG A 53 15.62 6.55 5.90
N ASN A 54 15.33 5.35 5.43
CA ASN A 54 14.27 5.12 4.46
C ASN A 54 12.90 5.52 5.01
N VAL A 55 12.62 5.16 6.25
CA VAL A 55 11.36 5.52 6.92
C VAL A 55 11.21 7.04 7.02
N ARG A 56 12.27 7.73 7.41
CA ARG A 56 12.24 9.21 7.46
C ARG A 56 12.00 9.82 6.08
N GLN A 57 12.56 9.20 5.04
CA GLN A 57 12.34 9.67 3.67
C GLN A 57 10.89 9.49 3.24
N VAL A 58 10.27 8.37 3.60
CA VAL A 58 8.83 8.14 3.37
C VAL A 58 8.02 9.25 4.01
N SER A 59 8.32 9.56 5.27
CA SER A 59 7.59 10.60 6.01
C SER A 59 7.72 11.96 5.31
N ARG A 60 8.91 12.29 4.81
CA ARG A 60 9.12 13.54 4.07
C ARG A 60 8.30 13.58 2.78
N TYR A 61 8.26 12.47 2.04
CA TYR A 61 7.45 12.41 0.82
C TYR A 61 5.96 12.62 1.11
N LEU A 62 5.47 11.96 2.16
CA LEU A 62 4.06 12.09 2.54
C LEU A 62 3.74 13.51 2.98
N ASP A 63 4.60 14.11 3.80
CA ASP A 63 4.40 15.47 4.27
C ASP A 63 4.38 16.48 3.12
N ASP A 64 5.30 16.33 2.17
CA ASP A 64 5.35 17.19 0.98
C ASP A 64 4.05 17.09 0.16
N MET A 65 3.54 15.88 -0.02
CA MET A 65 2.30 15.69 -0.75
C MET A 65 1.10 16.29 -0.03
N ILE A 66 1.06 16.15 1.30
CA ILE A 66 -0.02 16.74 2.10
C ILE A 66 -0.01 18.26 1.99
N GLU A 67 1.18 18.88 2.06
CA GLU A 67 1.30 20.33 1.93
C GLU A 67 0.76 20.84 0.59
N LYS A 68 1.04 20.13 -0.49
CA LYS A 68 0.56 20.48 -1.84
C LYS A 68 -0.96 20.43 -1.95
N MET A 69 -1.61 19.68 -1.07
CA MET A 69 -3.08 19.55 -1.04
C MET A 69 -3.72 20.53 -0.06
N ASN A 70 -2.96 21.47 0.49
CA ASN A 70 -3.44 22.42 1.50
C ASN A 70 -4.05 21.74 2.72
N GLY A 71 -3.53 20.55 3.07
CA GLY A 71 -3.96 19.79 4.24
C GLY A 71 -5.21 18.94 4.08
N ASP A 72 -5.93 19.07 2.97
CA ASP A 72 -7.12 18.25 2.74
C ASP A 72 -6.74 16.96 2.04
N ILE A 73 -6.79 15.85 2.77
CA ILE A 73 -6.41 14.53 2.27
C ILE A 73 -7.58 13.55 2.21
N THR A 74 -8.82 14.05 2.37
CA THR A 74 -10.00 13.18 2.40
C THR A 74 -10.26 12.49 1.08
N GLN A 75 -9.86 13.10 -0.04
CA GLN A 75 -10.00 12.54 -1.38
C GLN A 75 -8.72 11.86 -1.87
N GLY A 76 -7.80 11.55 -0.95
CA GLY A 76 -6.51 10.96 -1.26
C GLY A 76 -5.47 12.00 -1.68
N LEU A 77 -4.20 11.61 -1.59
CA LEU A 77 -3.09 12.44 -2.03
C LEU A 77 -2.83 12.19 -3.51
N GLN A 78 -2.76 13.23 -4.31
CA GLN A 78 -2.39 13.09 -5.72
C GLN A 78 -0.92 12.71 -5.82
N LEU A 79 -0.64 11.56 -6.41
CA LEU A 79 0.74 11.14 -6.65
C LEU A 79 1.33 11.93 -7.81
N PRO A 80 2.67 12.13 -7.83
CA PRO A 80 3.32 12.86 -8.92
C PRO A 80 3.10 12.16 -10.26
N SER A 81 2.97 12.96 -11.32
CA SER A 81 2.81 12.44 -12.66
C SER A 81 4.04 11.65 -13.09
N TYR A 82 3.83 10.49 -13.68
CA TYR A 82 4.90 9.65 -14.22
C TYR A 82 4.93 9.66 -15.74
N SER A 83 3.93 10.24 -16.37
CA SER A 83 3.78 10.29 -17.81
C SER A 83 2.94 11.50 -18.21
N ASP A 84 3.25 12.07 -19.36
CA ASP A 84 2.46 13.19 -19.92
C ASP A 84 1.09 12.74 -20.42
N LYS A 85 0.90 11.43 -20.61
CA LYS A 85 -0.29 10.89 -21.27
C LYS A 85 -1.35 10.38 -20.30
N LEU A 86 -0.95 9.94 -19.10
CA LEU A 86 -1.87 9.33 -18.15
C LEU A 86 -1.72 9.99 -16.79
N PRO A 87 -2.84 10.27 -16.13
CA PRO A 87 -2.77 10.79 -14.75
C PRO A 87 -2.22 9.72 -13.82
N ALA A 88 -1.47 10.16 -12.82
CA ALA A 88 -1.04 9.27 -11.75
C ALA A 88 -2.24 8.88 -10.89
N GLY A 89 -2.08 7.80 -10.13
CA GLY A 89 -3.06 7.39 -9.13
C GLY A 89 -3.03 8.27 -7.90
N ARG A 90 -3.81 7.88 -6.90
CA ARG A 90 -3.89 8.57 -5.61
C ARG A 90 -3.46 7.65 -4.48
N LEU A 91 -2.94 8.24 -3.42
CA LEU A 91 -2.58 7.54 -2.20
C LEU A 91 -3.62 7.86 -1.13
N TYR A 92 -4.17 6.80 -0.55
CA TYR A 92 -5.17 6.91 0.51
C TYR A 92 -4.63 6.34 1.81
N PHE A 93 -4.97 6.99 2.91
CA PHE A 93 -4.72 6.43 4.23
C PHE A 93 -5.96 5.67 4.68
N HIS A 94 -5.80 4.40 5.01
CA HIS A 94 -6.93 3.57 5.46
C HIS A 94 -6.95 3.56 6.98
N MET A 95 -7.90 4.30 7.56
CA MET A 95 -8.00 4.51 8.99
C MET A 95 -9.13 3.73 9.64
N ASP A 96 -9.96 3.06 8.85
CA ASP A 96 -11.14 2.36 9.35
C ASP A 96 -10.76 1.01 9.96
N ALA A 97 -11.59 0.56 10.90
CA ALA A 97 -11.45 -0.78 11.45
C ALA A 97 -11.72 -1.84 10.36
N VAL A 98 -11.09 -3.00 10.52
CA VAL A 98 -11.31 -4.13 9.62
C VAL A 98 -12.70 -4.71 9.88
N HIS A 99 -13.47 -4.90 8.83
CA HIS A 99 -14.82 -5.46 8.90
C HIS A 99 -14.88 -6.93 8.50
N THR A 100 -13.95 -7.39 7.66
CA THR A 100 -13.91 -8.79 7.26
C THR A 100 -13.49 -9.66 8.42
N HIS A 101 -14.29 -10.71 8.69
CA HIS A 101 -13.94 -11.69 9.71
C HIS A 101 -12.90 -12.67 9.15
N LEU A 102 -11.74 -12.72 9.80
CA LEU A 102 -10.69 -13.65 9.41
C LEU A 102 -10.93 -15.02 10.08
N PRO A 103 -10.40 -16.12 9.50
CA PRO A 103 -10.50 -17.42 10.11
C PRO A 103 -9.97 -17.45 11.54
N ASP A 104 -10.58 -18.27 12.41
CA ASP A 104 -10.27 -18.32 13.84
C ASP A 104 -8.82 -18.71 14.13
N GLY A 105 -8.16 -19.37 13.20
CA GLY A 105 -6.74 -19.72 13.35
C GLY A 105 -5.78 -18.56 13.24
N LEU A 106 -6.25 -17.40 12.81
CA LEU A 106 -5.43 -16.18 12.69
C LEU A 106 -5.64 -15.29 13.89
N ALA A 107 -4.55 -14.85 14.51
CA ALA A 107 -4.62 -13.98 15.68
C ALA A 107 -5.15 -12.60 15.31
N ASP A 108 -6.09 -12.08 16.09
CA ASP A 108 -6.60 -10.73 15.90
C ASP A 108 -5.54 -9.69 16.27
N GLY A 109 -5.53 -8.59 15.55
CA GLY A 109 -4.73 -7.42 15.92
C GLY A 109 -3.26 -7.48 15.57
N THR A 110 -2.78 -8.58 14.98
CA THR A 110 -1.40 -8.57 14.48
C THR A 110 -1.32 -7.73 13.20
N PRO A 111 -0.20 -7.01 12.97
CA PRO A 111 -0.06 -6.21 11.76
C PRO A 111 -0.32 -6.97 10.47
N ASP A 112 0.22 -8.18 10.33
CA ASP A 112 0.05 -9.01 9.14
C ASP A 112 -1.42 -9.34 8.89
N ASN A 113 -2.13 -9.75 9.93
CA ASN A 113 -3.54 -10.12 9.80
C ASN A 113 -4.42 -8.90 9.55
N THR A 114 -4.04 -7.75 10.13
CA THR A 114 -4.71 -6.48 9.83
C THR A 114 -4.57 -6.12 8.36
N LEU A 115 -3.39 -6.29 7.77
CA LEU A 115 -3.16 -6.03 6.35
C LEU A 115 -4.03 -6.94 5.48
N LEU A 116 -4.13 -8.21 5.83
CA LEU A 116 -5.02 -9.14 5.12
C LEU A 116 -6.47 -8.67 5.18
N GLY A 117 -6.93 -8.31 6.37
CA GLY A 117 -8.30 -7.83 6.56
C GLY A 117 -8.60 -6.55 5.78
N VAL A 118 -7.69 -5.59 5.79
CA VAL A 118 -7.82 -4.34 5.02
C VAL A 118 -7.92 -4.64 3.53
N THR A 119 -7.06 -5.53 3.02
CA THR A 119 -7.07 -5.90 1.61
C THR A 119 -8.41 -6.54 1.22
N MET A 120 -8.92 -7.42 2.07
CA MET A 120 -10.22 -8.06 1.84
C MET A 120 -11.36 -7.06 1.89
N ASP A 121 -11.34 -6.12 2.83
CA ASP A 121 -12.36 -5.06 2.91
C ASP A 121 -12.36 -4.20 1.66
N LEU A 122 -11.18 -3.80 1.19
CA LEU A 122 -11.06 -2.97 -0.02
C LEU A 122 -11.55 -3.71 -1.26
N ALA A 123 -11.27 -5.01 -1.36
CA ALA A 123 -11.76 -5.82 -2.47
C ALA A 123 -13.29 -5.85 -2.51
N LYS A 124 -13.94 -5.91 -1.35
CA LYS A 124 -15.41 -5.88 -1.26
C LYS A 124 -15.97 -4.49 -1.58
N GLN A 125 -15.27 -3.43 -1.15
CA GLN A 125 -15.72 -2.06 -1.36
C GLN A 125 -15.52 -1.59 -2.81
N HIS A 126 -14.57 -2.20 -3.52
CA HIS A 126 -14.21 -1.83 -4.88
C HIS A 126 -14.30 -3.02 -5.83
N PRO A 127 -15.50 -3.53 -6.09
CA PRO A 127 -15.65 -4.74 -6.93
C PRO A 127 -15.18 -4.53 -8.38
N ASP A 128 -15.07 -3.29 -8.83
CA ASP A 128 -14.61 -2.97 -10.18
C ASP A 128 -13.09 -2.87 -10.29
N ALA A 129 -12.37 -2.99 -9.18
CA ALA A 129 -10.92 -2.90 -9.15
C ALA A 129 -10.30 -4.25 -8.78
N ASP A 130 -9.06 -4.45 -9.22
CA ASP A 130 -8.24 -5.57 -8.76
C ASP A 130 -7.41 -5.10 -7.56
N VAL A 131 -7.67 -5.68 -6.40
CA VAL A 131 -7.01 -5.29 -5.16
C VAL A 131 -5.95 -6.32 -4.81
N ALA A 132 -4.72 -5.88 -4.55
CA ALA A 132 -3.61 -6.74 -4.18
C ALA A 132 -2.83 -6.17 -3.01
N LEU A 133 -2.37 -7.06 -2.14
CA LEU A 133 -1.42 -6.74 -1.09
C LEU A 133 -0.01 -6.83 -1.67
N VAL A 134 0.81 -5.82 -1.44
CA VAL A 134 2.22 -5.83 -1.87
C VAL A 134 3.09 -5.94 -0.63
N THR A 135 3.89 -7.00 -0.57
CA THR A 135 4.74 -7.27 0.59
C THR A 135 5.97 -8.06 0.16
N LYS A 136 7.09 -7.80 0.85
CA LYS A 136 8.31 -8.59 0.67
C LYS A 136 8.31 -9.85 1.52
N ASP A 137 7.34 -10.01 2.42
CA ASP A 137 7.27 -11.16 3.33
C ASP A 137 6.60 -12.35 2.63
N ILE A 138 7.39 -13.38 2.34
CA ILE A 138 6.89 -14.57 1.66
C ILE A 138 5.79 -15.27 2.47
N ASN A 139 5.91 -15.31 3.80
CA ASN A 139 4.90 -15.97 4.62
C ASN A 139 3.57 -15.23 4.59
N LEU A 140 3.60 -13.91 4.54
CA LEU A 140 2.39 -13.12 4.41
C LEU A 140 1.74 -13.36 3.05
N ARG A 141 2.53 -13.46 1.97
CA ARG A 141 1.99 -13.79 0.65
C ARG A 141 1.34 -15.18 0.63
N ILE A 142 1.95 -16.15 1.31
CA ILE A 142 1.37 -17.49 1.41
C ILE A 142 0.03 -17.45 2.13
N LYS A 143 -0.05 -16.76 3.28
CA LYS A 143 -1.31 -16.58 4.00
C LYS A 143 -2.38 -15.92 3.11
N ALA A 144 -2.00 -14.89 2.39
CA ALA A 144 -2.91 -14.19 1.49
C ALA A 144 -3.49 -15.14 0.45
N HIS A 145 -2.65 -15.89 -0.23
CA HIS A 145 -3.10 -16.85 -1.23
C HIS A 145 -4.01 -17.92 -0.63
N ALA A 146 -3.69 -18.38 0.57
CA ALA A 146 -4.53 -19.36 1.27
C ALA A 146 -5.93 -18.83 1.57
N LEU A 147 -6.06 -17.52 1.75
CA LEU A 147 -7.34 -16.86 2.01
C LEU A 147 -8.03 -16.36 0.73
N GLY A 148 -7.45 -16.62 -0.44
CA GLY A 148 -7.99 -16.11 -1.69
C GLY A 148 -7.69 -14.63 -1.93
N VAL A 149 -6.74 -14.07 -1.22
CA VAL A 149 -6.33 -12.67 -1.36
C VAL A 149 -5.15 -12.58 -2.32
N ARG A 150 -5.25 -11.70 -3.30
CA ARG A 150 -4.15 -11.48 -4.23
C ARG A 150 -2.99 -10.78 -3.51
N ALA A 151 -1.78 -11.30 -3.68
CA ALA A 151 -0.58 -10.72 -3.07
C ALA A 151 0.58 -10.81 -4.05
N GLU A 152 1.41 -9.76 -4.06
CA GLU A 152 2.55 -9.64 -4.96
C GLU A 152 3.80 -9.27 -4.18
N ASP A 153 4.95 -9.80 -4.62
CA ASP A 153 6.25 -9.36 -4.11
C ASP A 153 6.60 -8.01 -4.69
N TYR A 154 7.28 -7.19 -3.91
CA TYR A 154 7.81 -5.94 -4.41
C TYR A 154 9.24 -6.13 -4.89
N ALA A 155 9.46 -5.98 -6.21
CA ALA A 155 10.77 -5.81 -6.81
C ALA A 155 10.65 -4.61 -7.75
N ASN A 156 11.59 -3.68 -7.70
CA ASN A 156 11.48 -2.39 -8.36
C ASN A 156 11.00 -2.47 -9.80
N ASP A 157 11.55 -3.39 -10.57
CA ASP A 157 11.23 -3.49 -11.99
C ASP A 157 10.01 -4.37 -12.24
N GLN A 158 9.78 -5.33 -11.38
CA GLN A 158 8.74 -6.33 -11.54
C GLN A 158 7.34 -5.77 -11.37
N VAL A 159 7.15 -4.90 -10.39
CA VAL A 159 5.84 -4.28 -10.16
C VAL A 159 5.48 -3.37 -11.35
N LEU A 160 6.45 -2.66 -11.90
CA LEU A 160 6.24 -1.81 -13.07
C LEU A 160 5.90 -2.62 -14.31
N GLU A 161 6.55 -3.75 -14.52
CA GLU A 161 6.29 -4.66 -15.64
C GLU A 161 4.90 -5.26 -15.53
N ASP A 162 4.51 -5.71 -14.35
CA ASP A 162 3.21 -6.32 -14.10
C ASP A 162 2.06 -5.32 -14.24
N ALA A 163 2.34 -4.03 -14.09
CA ALA A 163 1.35 -2.97 -14.25
C ALA A 163 1.09 -2.61 -15.72
N ASN A 164 1.89 -3.12 -16.63
CA ASN A 164 1.68 -2.94 -18.07
C ASN A 164 0.67 -3.96 -18.61
#